data_307d03d75e46d4df2439a657558f39ce
#
_entry.id   307d03d75e46d4df2439a657558f39ce
#
_cell.length_a   1.000
_cell.length_b   1.000
_cell.length_c   1.000
_cell.angle_alpha   90.00
_cell.angle_beta   90.00
_cell.angle_gamma   90.00
#
_symmetry.space_group_name_H-M   'P 1'
#
loop_
_entity.id
_entity.type
_entity.pdbx_description
1 polymer ?
#
loop_
_entity_poly.entity_id
_entity_poly.type
_entity_poly.pdbx_seq_one_letter_code
_entity_poly.pdbx_strand_id
1 'polypeptide(L)'
;MEPGRAYFEVLKEVASSLDFLMPQYYNGYVRSSTNFPGALSHFTTLANEMFNGDASKIVYGFCISDCGSFNLDGYQSAEVMEQLSESYSCHGGAFFWVANDDTNGEWSKPMQAQLALDSSSCSDHRETTTPPTTPIVINP
;
A
#
# COMPACT_ATOMS: atom_id res chain seq x y z
N MET A 1 -11.15 6.61 -6.02
CA MET A 1 -10.58 6.66 -7.38
C MET A 1 -11.00 5.40 -8.09
N GLU A 2 -11.76 5.50 -9.17
CA GLU A 2 -12.25 4.35 -9.93
C GLU A 2 -11.85 4.49 -11.40
N PRO A 3 -11.52 3.37 -12.11
CA PRO A 3 -11.26 3.40 -13.54
C PRO A 3 -12.38 4.09 -14.31
N GLY A 4 -12.02 4.88 -15.32
CA GLY A 4 -12.97 5.66 -16.12
C GLY A 4 -13.47 6.96 -15.48
N ARG A 5 -13.00 7.30 -14.27
CA ARG A 5 -13.25 8.62 -13.67
C ARG A 5 -12.08 9.57 -13.99
N ALA A 6 -12.40 10.82 -14.25
CA ALA A 6 -11.42 11.83 -14.68
C ALA A 6 -10.15 11.89 -13.80
N TYR A 7 -10.31 11.77 -12.48
CA TYR A 7 -9.18 11.79 -11.57
C TYR A 7 -8.27 10.53 -11.69
N PHE A 8 -8.85 9.37 -11.94
CA PHE A 8 -8.11 8.14 -12.18
C PHE A 8 -7.29 8.23 -13.47
N GLU A 9 -7.91 8.74 -14.56
CA GLU A 9 -7.23 8.90 -15.85
C GLU A 9 -6.08 9.92 -15.76
N VAL A 10 -6.27 11.04 -15.04
CA VAL A 10 -5.20 12.01 -14.79
C VAL A 10 -4.03 11.35 -14.03
N LEU A 11 -4.30 10.58 -12.99
CA LEU A 11 -3.24 9.87 -12.25
C LEU A 11 -2.50 8.88 -13.15
N LYS A 12 -3.21 8.16 -14.01
CA LYS A 12 -2.64 7.21 -14.96
C LYS A 12 -1.68 7.89 -15.95
N GLU A 13 -2.06 9.04 -16.48
CA GLU A 13 -1.21 9.85 -17.39
C GLU A 13 0.10 10.31 -16.73
N VAL A 14 0.06 10.63 -15.43
CA VAL A 14 1.24 11.13 -14.71
C VAL A 14 1.93 10.08 -13.85
N ALA A 15 1.50 8.84 -13.87
CA ALA A 15 1.96 7.77 -12.98
C ALA A 15 3.48 7.57 -13.00
N SER A 16 4.12 7.71 -14.17
CA SER A 16 5.58 7.62 -14.33
C SER A 16 6.36 8.72 -13.60
N SER A 17 5.69 9.81 -13.23
CA SER A 17 6.25 10.95 -12.49
C SER A 17 5.93 10.91 -11.01
N LEU A 18 5.18 9.89 -10.54
CA LEU A 18 4.82 9.73 -9.14
C LEU A 18 5.79 8.78 -8.44
N ASP A 19 6.31 9.20 -7.31
CA ASP A 19 7.11 8.34 -6.45
C ASP A 19 6.23 7.28 -5.76
N PHE A 20 5.04 7.69 -5.27
CA PHE A 20 4.07 6.82 -4.60
C PHE A 20 2.66 7.42 -4.62
N LEU A 21 1.65 6.60 -4.28
CA LEU A 21 0.27 7.01 -4.00
C LEU A 21 -0.10 6.71 -2.55
N MET A 22 -0.97 7.55 -1.97
CA MET A 22 -1.50 7.41 -0.61
C MET A 22 -3.03 7.36 -0.63
N PRO A 23 -3.66 6.27 -1.09
CA PRO A 23 -5.12 6.16 -1.11
C PRO A 23 -5.70 6.08 0.30
N GLN A 24 -6.83 6.77 0.52
CA GLN A 24 -7.54 6.82 1.80
C GLN A 24 -8.63 5.74 1.83
N TYR A 25 -8.38 4.62 2.54
CA TYR A 25 -9.33 3.51 2.68
C TYR A 25 -10.27 3.68 3.88
N TYR A 26 -10.67 4.90 4.17
CA TYR A 26 -11.57 5.26 5.26
C TYR A 26 -12.68 6.24 4.83
N ASN A 27 -12.48 6.97 3.73
CA ASN A 27 -13.50 7.85 3.15
C ASN A 27 -13.95 7.31 1.78
N GLY A 28 -15.24 7.45 1.46
CA GLY A 28 -15.79 6.97 0.20
C GLY A 28 -16.44 5.59 0.29
N TYR A 29 -16.50 4.87 -0.83
CA TYR A 29 -17.21 3.60 -0.93
C TYR A 29 -16.36 2.37 -0.57
N VAL A 30 -15.05 2.51 -0.59
CA VAL A 30 -14.10 1.43 -0.33
C VAL A 30 -13.40 1.72 0.99
N ARG A 31 -13.77 0.97 2.03
CA ARG A 31 -13.29 1.16 3.40
C ARG A 31 -12.82 -0.15 4.00
N SER A 32 -11.66 -0.16 4.61
CA SER A 32 -11.09 -1.35 5.25
C SER A 32 -11.99 -1.88 6.36
N SER A 33 -12.58 -0.99 7.16
CA SER A 33 -13.44 -1.33 8.29
C SER A 33 -14.75 -2.05 7.93
N THR A 34 -15.22 -1.93 6.69
CA THR A 34 -16.52 -2.49 6.26
C THR A 34 -16.45 -3.36 5.01
N ASN A 35 -15.40 -3.22 4.20
CA ASN A 35 -15.26 -3.94 2.93
C ASN A 35 -13.78 -4.08 2.54
N PHE A 36 -13.02 -4.86 3.29
CA PHE A 36 -11.61 -5.11 2.97
C PHE A 36 -11.42 -5.76 1.58
N PRO A 37 -12.23 -6.74 1.13
CA PRO A 37 -12.09 -7.28 -0.24
C PRO A 37 -12.22 -6.21 -1.33
N GLY A 38 -13.10 -5.24 -1.16
CA GLY A 38 -13.20 -4.09 -2.06
C GLY A 38 -11.97 -3.18 -1.99
N ALA A 39 -11.43 -2.94 -0.80
CA ALA A 39 -10.21 -2.16 -0.61
C ALA A 39 -9.00 -2.85 -1.27
N LEU A 40 -8.86 -4.17 -1.11
CA LEU A 40 -7.83 -4.97 -1.76
C LEU A 40 -7.96 -4.95 -3.29
N SER A 41 -9.17 -5.09 -3.81
CA SER A 41 -9.42 -5.01 -5.26
C SER A 41 -9.05 -3.64 -5.83
N HIS A 42 -9.37 -2.56 -5.11
CA HIS A 42 -8.98 -1.21 -5.51
C HIS A 42 -7.46 -1.01 -5.43
N PHE A 43 -6.80 -1.51 -4.38
CA PHE A 43 -5.34 -1.49 -4.25
C PHE A 43 -4.67 -2.22 -5.42
N THR A 44 -5.16 -3.42 -5.75
CA THR A 44 -4.71 -4.21 -6.93
C THR A 44 -4.85 -3.41 -8.23
N THR A 45 -5.97 -2.71 -8.40
CA THR A 45 -6.20 -1.87 -9.58
C THR A 45 -5.18 -0.74 -9.66
N LEU A 46 -4.90 -0.06 -8.55
CA LEU A 46 -3.88 1.00 -8.51
C LEU A 46 -2.48 0.44 -8.81
N ALA A 47 -2.10 -0.68 -8.22
CA ALA A 47 -0.81 -1.31 -8.48
C ALA A 47 -0.63 -1.63 -9.96
N ASN A 48 -1.61 -2.28 -10.57
CA ASN A 48 -1.53 -2.71 -11.97
C ASN A 48 -1.60 -1.54 -12.95
N GLU A 49 -2.56 -0.63 -12.79
CA GLU A 49 -2.84 0.42 -13.77
C GLU A 49 -1.88 1.62 -13.66
N MET A 50 -1.33 1.89 -12.47
CA MET A 50 -0.43 3.04 -12.24
C MET A 50 1.04 2.63 -12.26
N PHE A 51 1.38 1.45 -11.71
CA PHE A 51 2.77 1.09 -11.42
C PHE A 51 3.19 -0.28 -11.97
N ASN A 52 2.49 -0.82 -12.97
CA ASN A 52 2.82 -2.10 -13.63
C ASN A 52 2.95 -3.27 -12.64
N GLY A 53 2.11 -3.29 -11.60
CA GLY A 53 2.12 -4.29 -10.55
C GLY A 53 3.03 -3.99 -9.34
N ASP A 54 3.79 -2.89 -9.37
CA ASP A 54 4.66 -2.51 -8.26
C ASP A 54 3.86 -1.92 -7.08
N ALA A 55 3.44 -2.78 -6.18
CA ALA A 55 2.70 -2.44 -4.98
C ALA A 55 3.53 -1.63 -3.95
N SER A 56 4.87 -1.64 -4.06
CA SER A 56 5.74 -0.88 -3.15
C SER A 56 5.57 0.64 -3.26
N LYS A 57 4.91 1.09 -4.32
CA LYS A 57 4.56 2.49 -4.54
C LYS A 57 3.19 2.90 -3.98
N ILE A 58 2.50 2.03 -3.26
CA ILE A 58 1.20 2.35 -2.68
C ILE A 58 1.26 2.25 -1.17
N VAL A 59 1.03 3.39 -0.50
CA VAL A 59 0.98 3.51 0.97
C VAL A 59 -0.48 3.47 1.42
N TYR A 60 -0.84 2.46 2.20
CA TYR A 60 -2.24 2.20 2.61
C TYR A 60 -2.70 3.17 3.70
N GLY A 61 -3.85 3.83 3.51
CA GLY A 61 -4.33 4.89 4.39
C GLY A 61 -5.44 4.49 5.35
N PHE A 62 -5.25 4.78 6.63
CA PHE A 62 -6.18 4.54 7.72
C PHE A 62 -6.69 5.83 8.35
N CYS A 63 -7.84 5.75 9.05
CA CYS A 63 -8.33 6.79 9.94
C CYS A 63 -8.39 6.24 11.36
N ILE A 64 -7.88 7.00 12.32
CA ILE A 64 -7.79 6.56 13.72
C ILE A 64 -8.75 7.34 14.66
N SER A 65 -9.29 8.50 14.21
CA SER A 65 -10.10 9.35 15.04
C SER A 65 -11.32 9.95 14.32
N ASP A 66 -11.19 10.88 13.44
CA ASP A 66 -12.29 11.72 12.92
C ASP A 66 -13.27 11.06 11.93
N CYS A 67 -13.19 9.76 11.70
CA CYS A 67 -13.99 9.08 10.69
C CYS A 67 -15.19 8.30 11.29
N GLY A 68 -15.57 8.58 12.51
CA GLY A 68 -16.72 7.96 13.18
C GLY A 68 -16.57 6.43 13.28
N SER A 69 -17.57 5.69 12.79
CA SER A 69 -17.56 4.22 12.80
C SER A 69 -16.55 3.57 11.82
N PHE A 70 -15.80 4.36 11.07
CA PHE A 70 -14.80 3.86 10.11
C PHE A 70 -13.37 3.97 10.64
N ASN A 71 -13.21 4.46 11.88
CA ASN A 71 -11.92 4.41 12.57
C ASN A 71 -11.50 2.96 12.81
N LEU A 72 -10.21 2.70 12.69
CA LEU A 72 -9.60 1.44 13.09
C LEU A 72 -8.48 1.74 14.09
N ASP A 73 -8.48 0.98 15.19
CA ASP A 73 -7.37 1.03 16.13
C ASP A 73 -6.08 0.42 15.54
N GLY A 74 -4.99 0.47 16.28
CA GLY A 74 -3.69 0.01 15.81
C GLY A 74 -3.64 -1.49 15.52
N TYR A 75 -4.33 -2.32 16.30
CA TYR A 75 -4.38 -3.77 16.10
C TYR A 75 -5.25 -4.15 14.90
N GLN A 76 -6.42 -3.53 14.78
CA GLN A 76 -7.31 -3.72 13.63
C GLN A 76 -6.63 -3.29 12.33
N SER A 77 -5.89 -2.19 12.37
CA SER A 77 -5.14 -1.70 11.21
C SER A 77 -3.97 -2.63 10.86
N ALA A 78 -3.27 -3.17 11.85
CA ALA A 78 -2.21 -4.15 11.65
C ALA A 78 -2.75 -5.45 11.02
N GLU A 79 -3.91 -5.94 11.46
CA GLU A 79 -4.59 -7.11 10.87
C GLU A 79 -4.96 -6.86 9.39
N VAL A 80 -5.40 -5.66 9.04
CA VAL A 80 -5.64 -5.29 7.63
C VAL A 80 -4.34 -5.33 6.81
N MET A 81 -3.23 -4.86 7.37
CA MET A 81 -1.93 -4.91 6.67
C MET A 81 -1.39 -6.34 6.56
N GLU A 82 -1.59 -7.19 7.58
CA GLU A 82 -1.27 -8.62 7.50
C GLU A 82 -1.99 -9.28 6.31
N GLN A 83 -3.31 -9.08 6.21
CA GLN A 83 -4.10 -9.60 5.11
C GLN A 83 -3.68 -9.01 3.74
N LEU A 84 -3.28 -7.74 3.69
CA LEU A 84 -2.73 -7.14 2.48
C LEU A 84 -1.42 -7.83 2.06
N SER A 85 -0.56 -8.12 3.04
CA SER A 85 0.77 -8.72 2.82
C SER A 85 0.70 -10.16 2.31
N GLU A 86 -0.41 -10.89 2.56
CA GLU A 86 -0.66 -12.20 1.94
C GLU A 86 -0.71 -12.12 0.40
N SER A 87 -1.18 -10.98 -0.13
CA SER A 87 -1.29 -10.74 -1.58
C SER A 87 -0.13 -9.90 -2.12
N TYR A 88 0.42 -9.03 -1.30
CA TYR A 88 1.46 -8.04 -1.66
C TYR A 88 2.49 -7.93 -0.55
N SER A 89 3.43 -8.88 -0.48
CA SER A 89 4.51 -8.89 0.53
C SER A 89 5.41 -7.63 0.47
N CYS A 90 5.47 -6.96 -0.69
CA CYS A 90 6.19 -5.70 -0.89
C CYS A 90 5.21 -4.57 -1.23
N HIS A 91 4.55 -4.01 -0.24
CA HIS A 91 3.73 -2.81 -0.37
C HIS A 91 4.47 -1.57 0.17
N GLY A 92 3.95 -0.36 -0.09
CA GLY A 92 4.59 0.91 0.30
C GLY A 92 4.47 1.26 1.79
N GLY A 93 3.84 0.41 2.59
CA GLY A 93 3.60 0.67 4.00
C GLY A 93 2.23 1.27 4.29
N ALA A 94 2.09 1.94 5.44
CA ALA A 94 0.84 2.51 5.90
C ALA A 94 1.00 3.95 6.36
N PHE A 95 -0.09 4.73 6.26
CA PHE A 95 -0.21 6.04 6.91
C PHE A 95 -1.54 6.16 7.63
N PHE A 96 -1.68 7.14 8.52
CA PHE A 96 -2.91 7.37 9.25
C PHE A 96 -3.27 8.85 9.40
N TRP A 97 -4.54 9.11 9.50
CA TRP A 97 -5.14 10.38 9.84
C TRP A 97 -5.69 10.29 11.26
N VAL A 98 -5.16 10.98 12.26
CA VAL A 98 -4.08 11.96 12.20
C VAL A 98 -3.11 11.76 13.39
N ALA A 99 -1.85 12.10 13.18
CA ALA A 99 -0.78 11.84 14.15
C ALA A 99 -1.00 12.44 15.54
N ASN A 100 -1.71 13.56 15.65
CA ASN A 100 -2.05 14.19 16.93
C ASN A 100 -2.89 13.30 17.85
N ASP A 101 -3.60 12.34 17.29
CA ASP A 101 -4.54 11.46 18.01
C ASP A 101 -3.94 10.09 18.33
N ASP A 102 -2.70 9.84 17.91
CA ASP A 102 -1.94 8.63 18.27
C ASP A 102 -1.32 8.76 19.66
N THR A 103 -2.19 8.74 20.67
CA THR A 103 -1.80 8.91 22.08
C THR A 103 -0.89 7.77 22.54
N ASN A 104 0.33 8.11 22.97
CA ASN A 104 1.33 7.15 23.43
C ASN A 104 1.72 6.05 22.40
N GLY A 105 1.41 6.24 21.14
CA GLY A 105 1.67 5.26 20.09
C GLY A 105 0.71 4.06 20.12
N GLU A 106 -0.51 4.25 20.57
CA GLU A 106 -1.51 3.17 20.62
C GLU A 106 -1.85 2.62 19.24
N TRP A 107 -1.81 3.47 18.22
CA TRP A 107 -1.96 3.05 16.84
C TRP A 107 -0.61 2.67 16.20
N SER A 108 0.40 3.51 16.32
CA SER A 108 1.64 3.35 15.57
C SER A 108 2.50 2.16 16.01
N LYS A 109 2.47 1.77 17.29
CA LYS A 109 3.28 0.63 17.78
C LYS A 109 2.85 -0.71 17.20
N PRO A 110 1.56 -1.13 17.23
CA PRO A 110 1.12 -2.36 16.57
C PRO A 110 1.41 -2.33 15.08
N MET A 111 1.19 -1.20 14.41
CA MET A 111 1.45 -1.04 13.00
C MET A 111 2.95 -1.17 12.67
N GLN A 112 3.83 -0.56 13.46
CA GLN A 112 5.28 -0.67 13.27
C GLN A 112 5.76 -2.13 13.38
N ALA A 113 5.20 -2.90 14.33
CA ALA A 113 5.52 -4.31 14.48
C ALA A 113 5.12 -5.11 13.23
N GLN A 114 3.94 -4.88 12.67
CA GLN A 114 3.48 -5.53 11.45
C GLN A 114 4.34 -5.15 10.24
N LEU A 115 4.58 -3.86 10.02
CA LEU A 115 5.39 -3.40 8.89
C LEU A 115 6.85 -3.88 8.94
N ALA A 116 7.38 -4.17 10.12
CA ALA A 116 8.71 -4.77 10.27
C ALA A 116 8.74 -6.23 9.76
N LEU A 117 7.65 -7.00 9.96
CA LEU A 117 7.50 -8.35 9.40
C LEU A 117 7.38 -8.30 7.87
N ASP A 118 6.55 -7.41 7.34
CA ASP A 118 6.35 -7.22 5.90
C ASP A 118 7.66 -6.84 5.19
N SER A 119 8.46 -5.95 5.79
CA SER A 119 9.75 -5.51 5.26
C SER A 119 10.76 -6.65 5.14
N SER A 120 10.78 -7.61 6.07
CA SER A 120 11.66 -8.78 6.01
C SER A 120 11.29 -9.68 4.84
N SER A 121 10.01 -9.93 4.63
CA SER A 121 9.49 -10.71 3.51
C SER A 121 9.76 -10.06 2.15
N CYS A 122 9.74 -8.72 2.08
CA CYS A 122 10.04 -7.97 0.88
C CYS A 122 11.51 -8.09 0.44
N SER A 123 12.45 -8.15 1.39
CA SER A 123 13.88 -8.26 1.10
C SER A 123 14.23 -9.57 0.41
N ASP A 124 13.60 -10.67 0.78
CA ASP A 124 13.84 -12.00 0.21
C ASP A 124 13.44 -12.08 -1.28
N HIS A 125 12.45 -11.32 -1.71
CA HIS A 125 12.01 -11.28 -3.11
C HIS A 125 12.90 -10.41 -4.01
N ARG A 126 13.65 -9.45 -3.49
CA ARG A 126 14.55 -8.59 -4.27
C ARG A 126 15.84 -9.30 -4.70
N GLU A 127 16.32 -10.26 -3.94
CA GLU A 127 17.55 -10.99 -4.26
C GLU A 127 17.39 -11.98 -5.43
N THR A 128 16.17 -12.37 -5.79
CA THR A 128 15.90 -13.35 -6.85
C THR A 128 15.76 -12.76 -8.26
N THR A 129 15.76 -11.43 -8.41
CA THR A 129 15.64 -10.75 -9.72
C THR A 129 16.93 -10.10 -10.19
N THR A 130 18.07 -10.82 -10.11
CA THR A 130 19.28 -10.40 -10.84
C THR A 130 19.08 -10.75 -12.32
N PRO A 131 19.11 -9.79 -13.25
CA PRO A 131 19.03 -10.11 -14.67
C PRO A 131 20.25 -10.94 -15.06
N PRO A 132 20.11 -11.94 -15.94
CA PRO A 132 21.24 -12.75 -16.40
C PRO A 132 22.25 -11.84 -17.09
N THR A 133 23.47 -11.79 -16.56
CA THR A 133 24.59 -11.09 -17.17
C THR A 133 24.99 -11.85 -18.44
N THR A 134 24.49 -11.41 -19.58
CA THR A 134 24.96 -11.93 -20.87
C THR A 134 26.37 -11.40 -21.11
N PRO A 135 27.40 -12.25 -21.29
CA PRO A 135 28.73 -11.80 -21.59
C PRO A 135 28.74 -11.10 -22.97
N ILE A 136 29.22 -9.86 -23.02
CA ILE A 136 29.47 -9.18 -24.29
C ILE A 136 30.68 -9.86 -24.90
N VAL A 137 30.47 -10.63 -25.97
CA VAL A 137 31.56 -11.15 -26.81
C VAL A 137 32.04 -10.02 -27.72
N ILE A 138 33.20 -9.46 -27.40
CA ILE A 138 33.89 -8.54 -28.32
C ILE A 138 34.71 -9.40 -29.27
N ASN A 139 34.29 -9.49 -30.51
CA ASN A 139 35.12 -10.06 -31.59
C ASN A 139 36.15 -9.03 -32.03
N PRO A 140 37.40 -9.44 -32.27
CA PRO A 140 38.49 -8.58 -32.75
C PRO A 140 38.33 -8.10 -34.19
#